data_992432a382821e3f24aac7a8af2f24d9
#
_entry.id   992432a382821e3f24aac7a8af2f24d9
#
_cell.length_a   1.000
_cell.length_b   1.000
_cell.length_c   1.000
_cell.angle_alpha   90.00
_cell.angle_beta   90.00
_cell.angle_gamma   90.00
#
_symmetry.space_group_name_H-M   'P 1'
#
loop_
_entity.id
_entity.type
_entity.pdbx_description
1 polymer ?
#
loop_
_entity_poly.entity_id
_entity_poly.type
_entity_poly.pdbx_seq_one_letter_code
_entity_poly.pdbx_strand_id
1 'polypeptide(L)'
;MTKLPSWLESLTDAELNRVFGAATVARGRQYATLGRVSAVKTVGALATATVRGSNYRSYHCTISPSSSSGLLANCSCPVQRGCKHCVALLLTLMAPGAAAQAQGWQSVLAPFLPRADDGAPLALEVAEEAGALTVRLLRP
;
A
#
# COMPACT_ATOMS: atom_id res chain seq x y z
N MET A 1 3.52 13.73 -8.02
CA MET A 1 2.34 12.85 -8.18
C MET A 1 2.82 11.47 -8.60
N THR A 2 2.55 10.47 -7.81
CA THR A 2 2.88 9.09 -8.19
C THR A 2 1.81 8.61 -9.15
N LYS A 3 2.14 8.60 -10.44
CA LYS A 3 1.23 8.09 -11.47
C LYS A 3 1.12 6.58 -11.31
N LEU A 4 -0.10 6.08 -11.20
CA LEU A 4 -0.33 4.64 -11.20
C LEU A 4 0.14 4.04 -12.54
N PRO A 5 0.71 2.84 -12.52
CA PRO A 5 1.08 2.15 -13.77
C PRO A 5 -0.13 1.96 -14.68
N SER A 6 0.03 2.22 -15.97
CA SER A 6 -1.06 2.13 -16.96
C SER A 6 -1.72 0.75 -17.06
N TRP A 7 -0.99 -0.32 -16.74
CA TRP A 7 -1.53 -1.68 -16.74
C TRP A 7 -2.60 -1.89 -15.65
N LEU A 8 -2.61 -1.07 -14.58
CA LEU A 8 -3.66 -1.11 -13.55
C LEU A 8 -5.01 -0.59 -14.06
N GLU A 9 -4.99 0.36 -14.99
CA GLU A 9 -6.21 0.95 -15.54
C GLU A 9 -7.03 -0.04 -16.37
N SER A 10 -6.37 -1.06 -16.93
CA SER A 10 -7.00 -2.12 -17.73
C SER A 10 -7.48 -3.32 -16.91
N LEU A 11 -7.15 -3.39 -15.61
CA LEU A 11 -7.56 -4.50 -14.75
C LEU A 11 -9.02 -4.39 -14.34
N THR A 12 -9.75 -5.48 -14.54
CA THR A 12 -11.14 -5.63 -14.13
C THR A 12 -11.28 -6.72 -13.06
N ASP A 13 -12.39 -6.70 -12.33
CA ASP A 13 -12.72 -7.77 -11.37
C ASP A 13 -12.79 -9.15 -12.05
N ALA A 14 -13.25 -9.20 -13.30
CA ALA A 14 -13.29 -10.44 -14.09
C ALA A 14 -11.88 -11.01 -14.35
N GLU A 15 -10.92 -10.13 -14.66
CA GLU A 15 -9.52 -10.55 -14.86
C GLU A 15 -8.87 -10.99 -13.57
N LEU A 16 -9.12 -10.30 -12.46
CA LEU A 16 -8.66 -10.72 -11.14
C LEU A 16 -9.17 -12.12 -10.80
N ASN A 17 -10.46 -12.39 -11.02
CA ASN A 17 -11.05 -13.69 -10.79
C ASN A 17 -10.45 -14.78 -11.70
N ARG A 18 -10.13 -14.44 -12.93
CA ARG A 18 -9.49 -15.36 -13.89
C ARG A 18 -8.05 -15.71 -13.47
N VAL A 19 -7.28 -14.72 -13.01
CA VAL A 19 -5.86 -14.90 -12.67
C VAL A 19 -5.68 -15.54 -11.29
N PHE A 20 -6.45 -15.09 -10.29
CA PHE A 20 -6.26 -15.48 -8.88
C PHE A 20 -7.31 -16.47 -8.37
N GLY A 21 -8.43 -16.61 -9.05
CA GLY A 21 -9.60 -17.35 -8.59
C GLY A 21 -10.51 -16.56 -7.64
N ALA A 22 -11.81 -16.78 -7.76
CA ALA A 22 -12.83 -16.00 -7.03
C ALA A 22 -12.67 -16.06 -5.50
N ALA A 23 -12.31 -17.21 -4.94
CA ALA A 23 -12.09 -17.37 -3.50
C ALA A 23 -10.89 -16.55 -3.00
N THR A 24 -9.80 -16.50 -3.76
CA THR A 24 -8.60 -15.72 -3.43
C THR A 24 -8.89 -14.22 -3.55
N VAL A 25 -9.64 -13.81 -4.57
CA VAL A 25 -10.07 -12.42 -4.76
C VAL A 25 -10.97 -11.96 -3.61
N ALA A 26 -11.93 -12.76 -3.19
CA ALA A 26 -12.80 -12.44 -2.05
C ALA A 26 -11.99 -12.23 -0.75
N ARG A 27 -11.03 -13.10 -0.48
CA ARG A 27 -10.12 -12.96 0.68
C ARG A 27 -9.23 -11.72 0.57
N GLY A 28 -8.70 -11.44 -0.60
CA GLY A 28 -7.90 -10.23 -0.87
C GLY A 28 -8.70 -8.95 -0.67
N ARG A 29 -9.94 -8.94 -1.12
CA ARG A 29 -10.88 -7.82 -0.91
C ARG A 29 -11.12 -7.55 0.57
N GLN A 30 -11.31 -8.59 1.36
CA GLN A 30 -11.43 -8.46 2.81
C GLN A 30 -10.17 -7.84 3.44
N TYR A 31 -8.98 -8.26 3.02
CA TYR A 31 -7.71 -7.69 3.50
C TYR A 31 -7.54 -6.21 3.13
N ALA A 32 -7.91 -5.84 1.91
CA ALA A 32 -7.89 -4.45 1.48
C ALA A 32 -8.87 -3.58 2.27
N THR A 33 -10.10 -4.05 2.47
CA THR A 33 -11.14 -3.36 3.25
C THR A 33 -10.74 -3.16 4.72
N LEU A 34 -10.04 -4.13 5.31
CA LEU A 34 -9.52 -4.05 6.68
C LEU A 34 -8.27 -3.18 6.82
N GLY A 35 -7.81 -2.54 5.74
CA GLY A 35 -6.64 -1.66 5.77
C GLY A 35 -5.33 -2.37 6.11
N ARG A 36 -5.20 -3.64 5.72
CA ARG A 36 -4.00 -4.45 6.02
C ARG A 36 -2.82 -4.19 5.09
N VAL A 37 -3.02 -3.39 4.05
CA VAL A 37 -2.00 -3.02 3.07
C VAL A 37 -1.34 -1.71 3.48
N SER A 38 -0.02 -1.70 3.54
CA SER A 38 0.79 -0.53 3.92
C SER A 38 2.04 -0.43 3.06
N ALA A 39 2.75 0.70 3.17
CA ALA A 39 4.00 0.96 2.46
C ALA A 39 3.90 0.71 0.94
N VAL A 40 2.78 1.10 0.34
CA VAL A 40 2.54 0.95 -1.09
C VAL A 40 3.49 1.85 -1.88
N LYS A 41 4.23 1.26 -2.81
CA LYS A 41 5.15 1.98 -3.71
C LYS A 41 4.97 1.49 -5.14
N THR A 42 5.11 2.40 -6.09
CA THR A 42 5.16 2.08 -7.51
C THR A 42 6.42 2.66 -8.12
N VAL A 43 7.18 1.83 -8.84
CA VAL A 43 8.38 2.24 -9.56
C VAL A 43 8.30 1.67 -10.97
N GLY A 44 8.10 2.54 -11.95
CA GLY A 44 7.81 2.11 -13.32
C GLY A 44 6.56 1.21 -13.36
N ALA A 45 6.72 0.00 -13.86
CA ALA A 45 5.63 -0.98 -13.92
C ALA A 45 5.53 -1.87 -12.66
N LEU A 46 6.45 -1.74 -11.72
CA LEU A 46 6.48 -2.55 -10.50
C LEU A 46 5.67 -1.88 -9.39
N ALA A 47 4.78 -2.63 -8.76
CA ALA A 47 4.10 -2.24 -7.53
C ALA A 47 4.56 -3.14 -6.37
N THR A 48 4.82 -2.53 -5.23
CA THR A 48 5.23 -3.23 -4.00
C THR A 48 4.44 -2.75 -2.81
N ALA A 49 4.22 -3.62 -1.83
CA ALA A 49 3.62 -3.25 -0.55
C ALA A 49 3.97 -4.25 0.54
N THR A 50 3.69 -3.84 1.77
CA THR A 50 3.67 -4.72 2.94
C THR A 50 2.23 -5.01 3.32
N VAL A 51 1.88 -6.28 3.46
CA VAL A 51 0.52 -6.72 3.82
C VAL A 51 0.58 -7.52 5.12
N ARG A 52 -0.21 -7.08 6.11
CA ARG A 52 -0.32 -7.76 7.40
C ARG A 52 -1.23 -8.98 7.29
N GLY A 53 -0.70 -10.14 7.60
CA GLY A 53 -1.45 -11.39 7.65
C GLY A 53 -2.35 -11.51 8.88
N SER A 54 -3.15 -12.59 8.94
CA SER A 54 -4.05 -12.89 10.06
C SER A 54 -3.32 -13.21 11.37
N ASN A 55 -2.08 -13.66 11.29
CA ASN A 55 -1.21 -14.01 12.41
C ASN A 55 -0.26 -12.87 12.82
N TYR A 56 -0.59 -11.62 12.50
CA TYR A 56 0.22 -10.42 12.73
C TYR A 56 1.58 -10.40 12.02
N ARG A 57 1.91 -11.39 11.22
CA ARG A 57 3.10 -11.36 10.37
C ARG A 57 2.87 -10.45 9.18
N SER A 58 3.91 -9.70 8.82
CA SER A 58 3.90 -8.87 7.62
C SER A 58 4.59 -9.58 6.47
N TYR A 59 3.99 -9.48 5.30
CA TYR A 59 4.49 -10.08 4.06
C TYR A 59 4.76 -9.01 3.02
N HIS A 60 5.84 -9.16 2.28
CA HIS A 60 6.17 -8.30 1.16
C HIS A 60 5.56 -8.84 -0.13
N CYS A 61 4.80 -7.99 -0.80
CA CYS A 61 4.18 -8.30 -2.08
C CYS A 61 4.81 -7.47 -3.19
N THR A 62 5.01 -8.08 -4.34
CA THR A 62 5.48 -7.41 -5.57
C THR A 62 4.61 -7.84 -6.73
N ILE A 63 4.17 -6.88 -7.54
CA ILE A 63 3.34 -7.14 -8.72
C ILE A 63 3.89 -6.34 -9.90
N SER A 64 3.98 -7.00 -11.04
CA SER A 64 4.35 -6.39 -12.32
C SER A 64 3.58 -7.04 -13.46
N PRO A 65 3.42 -6.35 -14.60
CA PRO A 65 2.86 -6.98 -15.78
C PRO A 65 3.79 -8.08 -16.30
N SER A 66 3.20 -9.11 -16.89
CA SER A 66 3.92 -10.21 -17.54
C SER A 66 3.32 -10.49 -18.89
N SER A 67 4.18 -10.67 -19.91
CA SER A 67 3.76 -11.00 -21.26
C SER A 67 3.14 -12.39 -21.38
N SER A 68 3.49 -13.30 -20.49
CA SER A 68 3.03 -14.70 -20.55
C SER A 68 1.77 -14.97 -19.73
N SER A 69 1.60 -14.31 -18.60
CA SER A 69 0.52 -14.58 -17.64
C SER A 69 -0.37 -13.38 -17.31
N GLY A 70 -0.11 -12.23 -17.95
CA GLY A 70 -0.79 -10.97 -17.66
C GLY A 70 -0.22 -10.27 -16.43
N LEU A 71 -0.07 -10.97 -15.32
CA LEU A 71 0.49 -10.45 -14.07
C LEU A 71 1.45 -11.43 -13.43
N LEU A 72 2.59 -10.91 -12.98
CA LEU A 72 3.52 -11.62 -12.11
C LEU A 72 3.32 -11.09 -10.68
N ALA A 73 2.76 -11.92 -9.80
CA ALA A 73 2.42 -11.57 -8.43
C ALA A 73 3.17 -12.48 -7.46
N ASN A 74 4.14 -11.93 -6.73
CA ASN A 74 4.95 -12.64 -5.74
C ASN A 74 4.70 -12.10 -4.34
N CYS A 75 4.81 -12.97 -3.35
CA CYS A 75 4.65 -12.63 -1.94
C CYS A 75 5.61 -13.47 -1.09
N SER A 76 6.11 -12.90 -0.01
CA SER A 76 6.95 -13.62 0.96
C SER A 76 6.16 -14.57 1.88
N CYS A 77 4.84 -14.70 1.71
CA CYS A 77 4.02 -15.65 2.45
C CYS A 77 4.25 -17.10 1.98
N PRO A 78 3.80 -18.13 2.74
CA PRO A 78 3.98 -19.54 2.36
C PRO A 78 3.39 -19.92 1.01
N VAL A 79 2.38 -19.21 0.51
CA VAL A 79 1.78 -19.44 -0.82
C VAL A 79 2.68 -18.94 -1.95
N GLN A 80 3.47 -17.90 -1.70
CA GLN A 80 4.48 -17.29 -2.57
C GLN A 80 3.93 -16.59 -3.82
N ARG A 81 3.01 -17.18 -4.57
CA ARG A 81 2.47 -16.65 -5.82
C ARG A 81 0.96 -16.61 -5.82
N GLY A 82 0.39 -15.55 -6.40
CA GLY A 82 -1.04 -15.46 -6.63
C GLY A 82 -1.90 -15.55 -5.36
N CYS A 83 -1.38 -15.08 -4.23
CA CYS A 83 -2.06 -15.18 -2.94
C CYS A 83 -3.00 -13.99 -2.67
N LYS A 84 -3.83 -14.11 -1.64
CA LYS A 84 -4.74 -13.05 -1.18
C LYS A 84 -4.04 -11.74 -0.85
N HIS A 85 -2.78 -11.75 -0.43
CA HIS A 85 -2.01 -10.55 -0.12
C HIS A 85 -1.68 -9.74 -1.39
N CYS A 86 -1.34 -10.43 -2.49
CA CYS A 86 -1.16 -9.78 -3.80
C CYS A 86 -2.47 -9.18 -4.31
N VAL A 87 -3.58 -9.89 -4.16
CA VAL A 87 -4.91 -9.35 -4.53
C VAL A 87 -5.26 -8.12 -3.69
N ALA A 88 -4.98 -8.15 -2.39
CA ALA A 88 -5.20 -7.00 -1.51
C ALA A 88 -4.41 -5.77 -1.97
N LEU A 89 -3.15 -5.94 -2.39
CA LEU A 89 -2.35 -4.86 -2.98
C LEU A 89 -2.99 -4.31 -4.25
N LEU A 90 -3.40 -5.19 -5.18
CA LEU A 90 -4.05 -4.77 -6.42
C LEU A 90 -5.33 -3.97 -6.16
N LEU A 91 -6.21 -4.48 -5.31
CA LEU A 91 -7.46 -3.81 -4.97
C LEU A 91 -7.23 -2.46 -4.27
N THR A 92 -6.18 -2.36 -3.46
CA THR A 92 -5.78 -1.09 -2.83
C THR A 92 -5.32 -0.09 -3.88
N LEU A 93 -4.54 -0.53 -4.88
CA LEU A 93 -4.08 0.33 -5.98
C LEU A 93 -5.21 0.75 -6.94
N MET A 94 -6.21 -0.11 -7.13
CA MET A 94 -7.37 0.15 -7.99
C MET A 94 -8.42 1.05 -7.31
N ALA A 95 -8.36 1.20 -5.99
CA ALA A 95 -9.32 2.00 -5.24
C ALA A 95 -9.21 3.50 -5.61
N PRO A 96 -10.34 4.23 -5.68
CA PRO A 96 -10.31 5.68 -5.87
C PRO A 96 -9.48 6.35 -4.77
N GLY A 97 -8.53 7.21 -5.16
CA GLY A 97 -7.62 7.88 -4.23
C GLY A 97 -6.37 7.08 -3.84
N ALA A 98 -6.13 5.90 -4.42
CA ALA A 98 -4.94 5.09 -4.16
C ALA A 98 -3.63 5.85 -4.41
N ALA A 99 -3.60 6.74 -5.38
CA ALA A 99 -2.45 7.63 -5.63
C ALA A 99 -2.15 8.57 -4.44
N ALA A 100 -3.17 8.93 -3.66
CA ALA A 100 -3.02 9.72 -2.45
C ALA A 100 -2.50 8.87 -1.27
N GLN A 101 -2.86 7.60 -1.20
CA GLN A 101 -2.38 6.67 -0.17
C GLN A 101 -0.90 6.26 -0.38
N ALA A 102 -0.41 6.33 -1.62
CA ALA A 102 1.00 6.12 -1.94
C ALA A 102 1.91 7.29 -1.50
N GLN A 103 1.35 8.36 -0.96
CA GLN A 103 2.06 9.58 -0.57
C GLN A 103 2.75 9.53 0.80
N GLY A 104 2.86 8.34 1.41
CA GLY A 104 3.68 8.16 2.61
C GLY A 104 3.08 8.78 3.88
N TRP A 105 3.93 8.93 4.90
CA TRP A 105 3.59 9.41 6.23
C TRP A 105 2.93 10.81 6.27
N GLN A 106 3.17 11.65 5.26
CA GLN A 106 2.57 12.99 5.17
C GLN A 106 1.04 12.93 5.11
N SER A 107 0.46 11.93 4.40
CA SER A 107 -1.00 11.79 4.32
C SER A 107 -1.62 11.33 5.64
N VAL A 108 -0.87 10.55 6.43
CA VAL A 108 -1.31 10.11 7.76
C VAL A 108 -1.28 11.26 8.75
N LEU A 109 -0.33 12.18 8.62
CA LEU A 109 -0.17 13.34 9.51
C LEU A 109 -0.97 14.56 9.05
N ALA A 110 -1.46 14.58 7.81
CA ALA A 110 -2.21 15.71 7.27
C ALA A 110 -3.40 16.19 8.16
N PRO A 111 -4.19 15.29 8.78
CA PRO A 111 -5.26 15.71 9.71
C PRO A 111 -4.75 16.36 11.00
N PHE A 112 -3.49 16.12 11.36
CA PHE A 112 -2.86 16.63 12.59
C PHE A 112 -1.98 17.85 12.33
N LEU A 113 -1.76 18.21 11.06
CA LEU A 113 -1.04 19.42 10.71
C LEU A 113 -1.99 20.60 10.82
N PRO A 114 -1.58 21.72 11.48
CA PRO A 114 -2.38 22.92 11.53
C PRO A 114 -2.62 23.42 10.10
N ARG A 115 -3.84 23.85 9.84
CA ARG A 115 -4.14 24.52 8.58
C ARG A 115 -3.33 25.80 8.48
N ALA A 116 -2.92 26.15 7.27
CA ALA A 116 -2.07 27.30 6.99
C ALA A 116 -2.58 28.66 7.56
N ASP A 117 -3.84 28.68 7.98
CA ASP A 117 -4.50 29.87 8.52
C ASP A 117 -4.34 30.07 10.03
N ASP A 118 -3.81 29.06 10.76
CA ASP A 118 -3.73 29.10 12.22
C ASP A 118 -2.41 29.72 12.76
N GLY A 119 -1.57 30.23 11.91
CA GLY A 119 -0.53 31.23 12.20
C GLY A 119 0.62 30.86 13.13
N ALA A 120 0.73 29.63 13.63
CA ALA A 120 1.85 29.22 14.44
C ALA A 120 2.65 28.09 13.78
N PRO A 121 3.91 28.30 13.41
CA PRO A 121 4.75 27.22 12.91
C PRO A 121 5.04 26.22 14.04
N LEU A 122 4.54 24.99 13.87
CA LEU A 122 4.92 23.87 14.71
C LEU A 122 6.19 23.24 14.13
N ALA A 123 7.28 23.29 14.86
CA ALA A 123 8.47 22.56 14.54
C ALA A 123 8.44 21.18 15.25
N LEU A 124 8.69 20.12 14.49
CA LEU A 124 8.87 18.78 15.03
C LEU A 124 10.36 18.46 15.04
N GLU A 125 10.89 18.16 16.19
CA GLU A 125 12.24 17.62 16.32
C GLU A 125 12.14 16.10 16.37
N VAL A 126 12.82 15.44 15.46
CA VAL A 126 12.92 13.98 15.42
C VAL A 126 14.37 13.63 15.78
N ALA A 127 14.56 13.02 16.93
CA ALA A 127 15.87 12.53 17.38
C ALA A 127 15.84 11.00 17.49
N GLU A 128 16.92 10.35 17.07
CA GLU A 128 17.14 8.94 17.30
C GLU A 128 18.11 8.78 18.48
N GLU A 129 17.62 8.25 19.59
CA GLU A 129 18.45 7.91 20.75
C GLU A 129 18.33 6.42 21.06
N ALA A 130 19.44 5.72 21.07
CA ALA A 130 19.55 4.30 21.43
C ALA A 130 18.61 3.37 20.63
N GLY A 131 18.38 3.66 19.33
CA GLY A 131 17.50 2.86 18.47
C GLY A 131 16.00 3.13 18.64
N ALA A 132 15.64 4.14 19.42
CA ALA A 132 14.27 4.63 19.54
C ALA A 132 14.12 6.01 18.90
N LEU A 133 13.05 6.17 18.10
CA LEU A 133 12.69 7.48 17.52
C LEU A 133 11.88 8.26 18.57
N THR A 134 12.42 9.40 18.99
CA THR A 134 11.71 10.34 19.84
C THR A 134 11.24 11.53 19.00
N VAL A 135 9.96 11.82 19.07
CA VAL A 135 9.35 12.99 18.41
C VAL A 135 8.98 14.00 19.48
N ARG A 136 9.54 15.19 19.41
CA ARG A 136 9.19 16.32 20.28
C ARG A 136 8.49 17.42 19.49
N LEU A 137 7.43 17.92 20.05
CA LEU A 137 6.75 19.11 19.57
C LEU A 137 7.45 20.33 20.16
N LEU A 138 8.06 21.12 19.28
CA LEU A 138 8.64 22.40 19.68
C LEU A 138 7.57 23.48 19.56
N ARG A 139 7.20 24.07 20.67
CA ARG A 139 6.41 25.33 20.66
C ARG A 139 7.35 26.51 20.54
N PRO A 140 7.01 27.53 19.75
CA PRO A 140 7.77 28.77 19.74
C PRO A 140 7.74 29.48 21.08
#